data_4892c0239cca7a7b6317c0007a347b5b
#
_entry.id   4892c0239cca7a7b6317c0007a347b5b
#
_cell.length_a   1.000
_cell.length_b   1.000
_cell.length_c   1.000
_cell.angle_alpha   90.00
_cell.angle_beta   90.00
_cell.angle_gamma   90.00
#
_symmetry.space_group_name_H-M   'P 1'
#
loop_
_entity.id
_entity.type
_entity.pdbx_description
1 polymer ?
#
loop_
_entity_poly.entity_id
_entity_poly.type
_entity_poly.pdbx_seq_one_letter_code
_entity_poly.pdbx_strand_id
1 'polypeptide(L)'
;MAWTPWQHQRYTVDKFRSTEIGLDFSDPGTGKTSAHIGLYDVLPHKGRLLVSCPTTLMRTAWAADIDRFFPHLTYSIADAKHRFEAFEAKTDVVIINTDGVKAITDKYKTPAQLRKFLADFNQLTIDESTAYKHQSSARSKSAYKISQCIPRKFALSGTPNPISVTELWHQAMLIDDGKRLGPSFFRFRNAMQDSIQVGPQANHLQWTDKEQANELVMYLLQDILVRHEFEEVMTDVPPNHVDFKWIELPPKLYRQYKQLEEEMSLLVEGDKQINAAHAASLRTKLLQLCSGAVYDGEGNYVVLDPFRYQLIADLVEERDHSVVFFNWKHQKDELSKHFTTRGISFAVIDGDVHERERPKIVEDYQAGRYQTLLLHPKTGAHGLTLTRGTTSILSSPMYEADYFKQTIHRIYRGGQTEVTNTLLVGAMRTVEELVYGQLLGKKARMTDFLTLVAQLKQQGI
;
A
#
# COMPACT_ATOMS: atom_id res chain seq x y z
N MET A 1 20.12 2.25 -20.67
CA MET A 1 19.93 3.69 -21.01
C MET A 1 20.24 4.48 -19.75
N ALA A 2 20.92 5.63 -19.88
CA ALA A 2 21.13 6.49 -18.70
C ALA A 2 19.75 6.99 -18.21
N TRP A 3 19.60 7.10 -16.89
CA TRP A 3 18.38 7.64 -16.29
C TRP A 3 18.15 9.08 -16.70
N THR A 4 16.97 9.33 -17.24
CA THR A 4 16.53 10.69 -17.58
C THR A 4 15.34 11.02 -16.69
N PRO A 5 15.53 11.81 -15.62
CA PRO A 5 14.46 12.12 -14.67
C PRO A 5 13.36 12.96 -15.32
N TRP A 6 12.11 12.65 -15.02
CA TRP A 6 10.98 13.55 -15.27
C TRP A 6 11.15 14.85 -14.48
N GLN A 7 10.44 15.90 -14.86
CA GLN A 7 10.55 17.20 -14.21
C GLN A 7 10.32 17.14 -12.70
N HIS A 8 9.29 16.45 -12.26
CA HIS A 8 8.97 16.28 -10.83
C HIS A 8 10.01 15.45 -10.07
N GLN A 9 10.59 14.43 -10.72
CA GLN A 9 11.68 13.64 -10.13
C GLN A 9 12.94 14.50 -9.94
N ARG A 10 13.24 15.34 -10.93
CA ARG A 10 14.35 16.32 -10.83
C ARG A 10 14.14 17.26 -9.67
N TYR A 11 12.93 17.82 -9.52
CA TYR A 11 12.58 18.65 -8.37
C TYR A 11 12.80 17.90 -7.04
N THR A 12 12.35 16.64 -6.93
CA THR A 12 12.55 15.82 -5.72
C THR A 12 14.04 15.63 -5.40
N VAL A 13 14.85 15.31 -6.41
CA VAL A 13 16.31 15.14 -6.27
C VAL A 13 16.95 16.45 -5.83
N ASP A 14 16.66 17.58 -6.49
CA ASP A 14 17.24 18.88 -6.18
C ASP A 14 16.88 19.32 -4.76
N LYS A 15 15.60 19.17 -4.35
CA LYS A 15 15.16 19.49 -2.98
C LYS A 15 15.90 18.64 -1.94
N PHE A 16 15.94 17.32 -2.12
CA PHE A 16 16.51 16.41 -1.12
C PHE A 16 18.04 16.32 -1.19
N ARG A 17 18.67 16.79 -2.26
CA ARG A 17 20.13 16.85 -2.37
C ARG A 17 20.74 17.78 -1.30
N SER A 18 20.06 18.87 -0.99
CA SER A 18 20.50 19.86 0.01
C SER A 18 20.07 19.54 1.44
N THR A 19 19.26 18.50 1.65
CA THR A 19 18.75 18.10 2.97
C THR A 19 19.29 16.73 3.38
N GLU A 20 19.34 16.48 4.69
CA GLU A 20 19.70 15.18 5.24
C GLU A 20 18.47 14.28 5.48
N ILE A 21 17.27 14.87 5.49
CA ILE A 21 16.03 14.18 5.80
C ILE A 21 14.92 14.61 4.85
N GLY A 22 13.97 13.71 4.57
CA GLY A 22 12.82 14.02 3.74
C GLY A 22 11.70 13.00 3.79
N LEU A 23 10.49 13.48 3.53
CA LEU A 23 9.28 12.71 3.33
C LEU A 23 8.85 12.84 1.86
N ASP A 24 8.77 11.74 1.14
CA ASP A 24 8.23 11.73 -0.22
C ASP A 24 6.88 11.01 -0.23
N PHE A 25 5.81 11.80 -0.19
CA PHE A 25 4.44 11.32 -0.19
C PHE A 25 3.77 11.43 -1.56
N SER A 26 4.58 11.38 -2.61
CA SER A 26 4.11 11.37 -4.00
C SER A 26 3.28 10.13 -4.30
N ASP A 27 2.34 10.25 -5.21
CA ASP A 27 1.42 9.17 -5.59
C ASP A 27 2.14 7.91 -6.10
N PRO A 28 1.53 6.73 -6.01
CA PRO A 28 2.00 5.55 -6.71
C PRO A 28 2.15 5.82 -8.22
N GLY A 29 3.18 5.26 -8.85
CA GLY A 29 3.40 5.44 -10.30
C GLY A 29 4.19 6.68 -10.71
N THR A 30 4.49 7.62 -9.80
CA THR A 30 5.29 8.83 -10.08
C THR A 30 6.80 8.59 -10.16
N GLY A 31 7.27 7.34 -9.98
CA GLY A 31 8.68 6.98 -10.08
C GLY A 31 9.55 7.38 -8.89
N LYS A 32 9.00 7.33 -7.65
CA LYS A 32 9.74 7.59 -6.41
C LYS A 32 11.02 6.75 -6.28
N THR A 33 10.96 5.48 -6.64
CA THR A 33 12.10 4.54 -6.54
C THR A 33 13.29 5.06 -7.33
N SER A 34 13.13 5.33 -8.63
CA SER A 34 14.19 5.83 -9.48
C SER A 34 14.67 7.23 -9.08
N ALA A 35 13.76 8.09 -8.57
CA ALA A 35 14.16 9.41 -8.05
C ALA A 35 15.08 9.29 -6.82
N HIS A 36 14.81 8.36 -5.90
CA HIS A 36 15.63 8.17 -4.71
C HIS A 36 16.94 7.40 -4.97
N ILE A 37 16.98 6.52 -5.98
CA ILE A 37 18.25 5.97 -6.48
C ILE A 37 19.07 7.09 -7.14
N GLY A 38 18.44 7.94 -7.98
CA GLY A 38 19.09 9.09 -8.61
C GLY A 38 19.59 10.11 -7.58
N LEU A 39 18.83 10.37 -6.50
CA LEU A 39 19.28 11.19 -5.38
C LEU A 39 20.58 10.64 -4.76
N TYR A 40 20.63 9.34 -4.49
CA TYR A 40 21.82 8.69 -3.98
C TYR A 40 22.98 8.78 -4.99
N ASP A 41 22.71 8.59 -6.27
CA ASP A 41 23.74 8.55 -7.33
C ASP A 41 24.43 9.91 -7.54
N VAL A 42 23.74 11.02 -7.37
CA VAL A 42 24.31 12.38 -7.55
C VAL A 42 25.07 12.91 -6.34
N LEU A 43 25.15 12.16 -5.24
CA LEU A 43 25.89 12.60 -4.05
C LEU A 43 27.42 12.47 -4.27
N PRO A 44 28.21 13.52 -3.95
CA PRO A 44 29.65 13.55 -4.22
C PRO A 44 30.47 12.58 -3.34
N HIS A 45 30.01 12.32 -2.12
CA HIS A 45 30.66 11.41 -1.17
C HIS A 45 29.63 10.40 -0.67
N LYS A 46 29.31 9.44 -1.52
CA LYS A 46 28.32 8.42 -1.20
C LYS A 46 28.98 7.27 -0.44
N GLY A 47 28.68 7.14 0.87
CA GLY A 47 28.74 5.85 1.53
C GLY A 47 27.70 4.91 0.90
N ARG A 48 27.37 3.82 1.55
CA ARG A 48 26.37 2.87 1.05
C ARG A 48 24.94 3.38 1.31
N LEU A 49 24.01 2.97 0.42
CA LEU A 49 22.58 3.16 0.58
C LEU A 49 21.96 1.91 1.22
N LEU A 50 21.22 2.07 2.31
CA LEU A 50 20.32 1.04 2.86
C LEU A 50 18.90 1.34 2.45
N VAL A 51 18.25 0.41 1.75
CA VAL A 51 16.84 0.48 1.37
C VAL A 51 16.05 -0.51 2.21
N SER A 52 15.03 -0.03 2.93
CA SER A 52 14.04 -0.87 3.59
C SER A 52 12.71 -0.78 2.85
N CYS A 53 12.23 -1.89 2.30
CA CYS A 53 11.00 -1.93 1.50
C CYS A 53 10.22 -3.25 1.70
N PRO A 54 8.95 -3.35 1.28
CA PRO A 54 8.25 -4.63 1.18
C PRO A 54 9.02 -5.66 0.35
N THR A 55 8.92 -6.95 0.73
CA THR A 55 9.66 -8.03 0.06
C THR A 55 9.44 -8.06 -1.45
N THR A 56 8.24 -7.79 -1.90
CA THR A 56 7.89 -7.76 -3.33
C THR A 56 8.62 -6.65 -4.09
N LEU A 57 8.86 -5.49 -3.47
CA LEU A 57 9.55 -4.35 -4.10
C LEU A 57 11.06 -4.54 -4.23
N MET A 58 11.67 -5.42 -3.45
CA MET A 58 13.12 -5.61 -3.46
C MET A 58 13.65 -5.89 -4.87
N ARG A 59 12.99 -6.81 -5.60
CA ARG A 59 13.37 -7.22 -6.96
C ARG A 59 12.61 -6.48 -8.04
N THR A 60 11.29 -6.27 -7.86
CA THR A 60 10.41 -5.77 -8.92
C THR A 60 10.42 -4.24 -9.07
N ALA A 61 10.98 -3.52 -8.10
CA ALA A 61 11.15 -2.08 -8.16
C ALA A 61 12.61 -1.68 -7.99
N TRP A 62 13.19 -1.86 -6.80
CA TRP A 62 14.53 -1.36 -6.49
C TRP A 62 15.63 -1.99 -7.35
N ALA A 63 15.73 -3.33 -7.35
CA ALA A 63 16.73 -4.01 -8.19
C ALA A 63 16.48 -3.76 -9.68
N ALA A 64 15.23 -3.86 -10.14
CA ALA A 64 14.87 -3.63 -11.53
C ALA A 64 15.19 -2.21 -12.02
N ASP A 65 14.95 -1.18 -11.18
CA ASP A 65 15.28 0.21 -11.53
C ASP A 65 16.80 0.44 -11.52
N ILE A 66 17.56 -0.22 -10.62
CA ILE A 66 19.04 -0.17 -10.65
C ILE A 66 19.53 -0.79 -11.95
N ASP A 67 19.13 -2.01 -12.28
CA ASP A 67 19.57 -2.71 -13.50
C ASP A 67 19.23 -1.90 -14.75
N ARG A 68 18.07 -1.28 -14.78
CA ARG A 68 17.57 -0.57 -15.96
C ARG A 68 18.19 0.82 -16.14
N PHE A 69 18.29 1.60 -15.07
CA PHE A 69 18.58 3.02 -15.13
C PHE A 69 19.96 3.40 -14.54
N PHE A 70 20.50 2.57 -13.64
CA PHE A 70 21.74 2.83 -12.91
C PHE A 70 22.68 1.62 -12.94
N PRO A 71 23.00 1.04 -14.13
CA PRO A 71 23.76 -0.21 -14.25
C PRO A 71 25.20 -0.13 -13.73
N HIS A 72 25.68 1.04 -13.40
CA HIS A 72 26.98 1.28 -12.77
C HIS A 72 26.95 1.10 -11.25
N LEU A 73 25.77 1.07 -10.62
CA LEU A 73 25.61 0.80 -9.19
C LEU A 73 25.50 -0.70 -8.94
N THR A 74 26.22 -1.16 -7.93
CA THR A 74 26.13 -2.54 -7.44
C THR A 74 25.11 -2.65 -6.32
N TYR A 75 24.38 -3.77 -6.27
CA TYR A 75 23.42 -3.99 -5.20
C TYR A 75 23.45 -5.43 -4.66
N SER A 76 22.95 -5.60 -3.44
CA SER A 76 22.72 -6.90 -2.82
C SER A 76 21.34 -6.94 -2.14
N ILE A 77 20.72 -8.13 -2.20
CA ILE A 77 19.39 -8.34 -1.63
C ILE A 77 19.52 -9.13 -0.33
N ALA A 78 19.19 -8.46 0.79
CA ALA A 78 19.25 -9.02 2.13
C ALA A 78 17.94 -9.76 2.46
N ASP A 79 17.66 -10.86 1.77
CA ASP A 79 16.52 -11.74 2.03
C ASP A 79 16.73 -12.58 3.31
N ALA A 80 15.78 -13.46 3.63
CA ALA A 80 15.83 -14.22 4.88
C ALA A 80 17.05 -15.17 4.96
N LYS A 81 17.53 -15.70 3.82
CA LYS A 81 18.63 -16.67 3.76
C LYS A 81 20.00 -16.01 3.69
N HIS A 82 20.13 -14.92 2.93
CA HIS A 82 21.40 -14.28 2.60
C HIS A 82 21.57 -12.90 3.24
N ARG A 83 20.82 -12.60 4.31
CA ARG A 83 20.73 -11.26 4.89
C ARG A 83 22.09 -10.67 5.25
N PHE A 84 22.87 -11.36 6.04
CA PHE A 84 24.15 -10.85 6.51
C PHE A 84 25.24 -10.89 5.44
N GLU A 85 25.24 -11.90 4.57
CA GLU A 85 26.10 -11.99 3.38
C GLU A 85 25.90 -10.77 2.46
N ALA A 86 24.64 -10.32 2.28
CA ALA A 86 24.33 -9.14 1.49
C ALA A 86 24.96 -7.85 2.07
N PHE A 87 25.04 -7.73 3.39
CA PHE A 87 25.73 -6.60 4.02
C PHE A 87 27.26 -6.71 3.87
N GLU A 88 27.81 -7.93 3.90
CA GLU A 88 29.24 -8.21 3.74
C GLU A 88 29.72 -8.03 2.29
N ALA A 89 28.85 -8.13 1.31
CA ALA A 89 29.16 -8.03 -0.12
C ALA A 89 29.72 -6.65 -0.56
N LYS A 90 29.69 -5.63 0.31
CA LYS A 90 30.25 -4.27 0.05
C LYS A 90 29.72 -3.59 -1.21
N THR A 91 28.49 -3.91 -1.61
CA THR A 91 27.79 -3.27 -2.73
C THR A 91 27.37 -1.85 -2.37
N ASP A 92 27.14 -1.02 -3.38
CA ASP A 92 26.68 0.38 -3.21
C ASP A 92 25.31 0.45 -2.52
N VAL A 93 24.40 -0.47 -2.86
CA VAL A 93 23.04 -0.53 -2.33
C VAL A 93 22.77 -1.86 -1.65
N VAL A 94 22.23 -1.83 -0.44
CA VAL A 94 21.70 -3.02 0.23
C VAL A 94 20.19 -2.87 0.37
N ILE A 95 19.44 -3.85 -0.16
CA ILE A 95 17.99 -3.84 -0.15
C ILE A 95 17.52 -4.89 0.85
N ILE A 96 16.85 -4.47 1.92
CA ILE A 96 16.31 -5.34 2.98
C ILE A 96 14.79 -5.24 3.05
N ASN A 97 14.13 -6.36 3.34
CA ASN A 97 12.69 -6.35 3.55
C ASN A 97 12.30 -5.72 4.90
N THR A 98 11.11 -5.14 4.95
CA THR A 98 10.56 -4.42 6.11
C THR A 98 10.65 -5.20 7.42
N ASP A 99 10.39 -6.51 7.42
CA ASP A 99 10.50 -7.35 8.62
C ASP A 99 11.96 -7.75 8.92
N GLY A 100 12.82 -7.70 7.94
CA GLY A 100 14.24 -8.04 8.05
C GLY A 100 15.05 -7.11 8.95
N VAL A 101 14.60 -5.85 9.11
CA VAL A 101 15.26 -4.86 9.98
C VAL A 101 15.35 -5.34 11.43
N LYS A 102 14.38 -6.14 11.89
CA LYS A 102 14.39 -6.72 13.24
C LYS A 102 15.56 -7.66 13.43
N ALA A 103 15.89 -8.51 12.45
CA ALA A 103 17.01 -9.45 12.57
C ALA A 103 18.37 -8.74 12.72
N ILE A 104 18.52 -7.54 12.13
CA ILE A 104 19.72 -6.72 12.32
C ILE A 104 19.86 -6.31 13.79
N THR A 105 18.78 -5.77 14.39
CA THR A 105 18.79 -5.29 15.78
C THR A 105 18.79 -6.43 16.80
N ASP A 106 18.34 -7.62 16.45
CA ASP A 106 18.41 -8.81 17.29
C ASP A 106 19.87 -9.36 17.37
N LYS A 107 20.64 -9.23 16.26
CA LYS A 107 22.05 -9.60 16.21
C LYS A 107 22.95 -8.56 16.88
N TYR A 108 22.75 -7.28 16.55
CA TYR A 108 23.54 -6.16 17.08
C TYR A 108 22.74 -5.41 18.16
N LYS A 109 22.76 -5.94 19.39
CA LYS A 109 21.86 -5.52 20.48
C LYS A 109 22.18 -4.15 21.07
N THR A 110 23.46 -3.74 21.05
CA THR A 110 23.86 -2.45 21.61
C THR A 110 23.94 -1.35 20.54
N PRO A 111 23.69 -0.09 20.89
CA PRO A 111 23.83 1.03 19.94
C PRO A 111 25.23 1.13 19.34
N ALA A 112 26.28 0.82 20.12
CA ALA A 112 27.65 0.83 19.65
C ALA A 112 27.94 -0.26 18.57
N GLN A 113 27.43 -1.49 18.80
CA GLN A 113 27.54 -2.57 17.83
C GLN A 113 26.80 -2.23 16.53
N LEU A 114 25.58 -1.68 16.65
CA LEU A 114 24.76 -1.33 15.50
C LEU A 114 25.39 -0.19 14.68
N ARG A 115 25.91 0.86 15.34
CA ARG A 115 26.62 1.95 14.67
C ARG A 115 27.89 1.45 13.95
N LYS A 116 28.67 0.53 14.59
CA LYS A 116 29.85 -0.07 13.96
C LYS A 116 29.47 -0.89 12.72
N PHE A 117 28.39 -1.67 12.80
CA PHE A 117 27.90 -2.48 11.68
C PHE A 117 27.40 -1.63 10.50
N LEU A 118 26.74 -0.52 10.78
CA LEU A 118 26.17 0.38 9.78
C LEU A 118 27.09 1.57 9.42
N ALA A 119 28.34 1.58 9.86
CA ALA A 119 29.24 2.73 9.69
C ALA A 119 29.49 3.14 8.23
N ASP A 120 29.43 2.18 7.30
CA ASP A 120 29.63 2.43 5.87
C ASP A 120 28.37 3.04 5.18
N PHE A 121 27.22 3.05 5.86
CA PHE A 121 25.96 3.53 5.30
C PHE A 121 25.80 5.03 5.55
N ASN A 122 25.57 5.78 4.48
CA ASN A 122 25.36 7.22 4.55
C ASN A 122 23.89 7.62 4.31
N GLN A 123 23.10 6.76 3.64
CA GLN A 123 21.70 7.03 3.37
C GLN A 123 20.84 5.82 3.72
N LEU A 124 19.69 6.10 4.35
CA LEU A 124 18.58 5.16 4.58
C LEU A 124 17.37 5.66 3.80
N THR A 125 16.81 4.80 2.96
CA THR A 125 15.53 5.05 2.30
C THR A 125 14.52 4.00 2.74
N ILE A 126 13.42 4.44 3.33
CA ILE A 126 12.32 3.60 3.82
C ILE A 126 11.17 3.71 2.85
N ASP A 127 11.00 2.71 2.01
CA ASP A 127 9.88 2.65 1.06
C ASP A 127 8.67 1.97 1.70
N GLU A 128 7.47 2.46 1.39
CA GLU A 128 6.21 2.12 2.06
C GLU A 128 6.32 2.29 3.58
N SER A 129 6.69 3.50 4.00
CA SER A 129 6.96 3.85 5.42
C SER A 129 5.76 3.65 6.35
N THR A 130 4.54 3.57 5.83
CA THR A 130 3.33 3.15 6.55
C THR A 130 3.46 1.79 7.23
N ALA A 131 4.34 0.91 6.75
CA ALA A 131 4.66 -0.34 7.42
C ALA A 131 5.19 -0.15 8.85
N TYR A 132 5.71 1.03 9.16
CA TYR A 132 6.30 1.41 10.45
C TYR A 132 5.44 2.41 11.26
N LYS A 133 4.19 2.67 10.86
CA LYS A 133 3.31 3.66 11.52
C LYS A 133 3.00 3.36 13.00
N HIS A 134 3.04 2.09 13.40
CA HIS A 134 2.78 1.67 14.78
C HIS A 134 4.07 1.62 15.60
N GLN A 135 4.35 2.67 16.36
CA GLN A 135 5.56 2.83 17.18
C GLN A 135 5.85 1.67 18.16
N SER A 136 4.81 1.02 18.67
CA SER A 136 4.94 -0.06 19.67
C SER A 136 5.42 -1.38 19.04
N SER A 137 5.29 -1.55 17.74
CA SER A 137 5.68 -2.79 17.05
C SER A 137 7.20 -3.02 17.11
N ALA A 138 7.60 -4.30 17.21
CA ALA A 138 9.03 -4.66 17.25
C ALA A 138 9.76 -4.17 15.98
N ARG A 139 9.12 -4.27 14.82
CA ARG A 139 9.60 -3.79 13.54
C ARG A 139 9.87 -2.29 13.54
N SER A 140 8.93 -1.48 14.00
CA SER A 140 9.08 -0.03 14.08
C SER A 140 10.19 0.41 15.03
N LYS A 141 10.29 -0.24 16.19
CA LYS A 141 11.39 0.00 17.14
C LYS A 141 12.75 -0.33 16.55
N SER A 142 12.83 -1.39 15.76
CA SER A 142 14.07 -1.79 15.07
C SER A 142 14.44 -0.80 13.97
N ALA A 143 13.48 -0.37 13.15
CA ALA A 143 13.69 0.64 12.13
C ALA A 143 14.20 1.96 12.74
N TYR A 144 13.63 2.40 13.87
CA TYR A 144 14.08 3.58 14.59
C TYR A 144 15.54 3.46 15.08
N LYS A 145 15.92 2.31 15.66
CA LYS A 145 17.31 2.08 16.07
C LYS A 145 18.29 2.16 14.89
N ILE A 146 17.92 1.62 13.73
CA ILE A 146 18.73 1.68 12.51
C ILE A 146 18.83 3.12 12.01
N SER A 147 17.72 3.87 12.00
CA SER A 147 17.70 5.25 11.53
C SER A 147 18.60 6.17 12.35
N GLN A 148 18.79 5.86 13.65
CA GLN A 148 19.73 6.58 14.52
C GLN A 148 21.22 6.38 14.17
N CYS A 149 21.52 5.42 13.31
CA CYS A 149 22.89 5.09 12.91
C CYS A 149 23.29 5.68 11.56
N ILE A 150 22.32 6.18 10.78
CA ILE A 150 22.54 6.62 9.40
C ILE A 150 22.13 8.10 9.29
N PRO A 151 23.03 8.99 8.78
CA PRO A 151 22.80 10.43 8.82
C PRO A 151 21.67 10.89 7.87
N ARG A 152 21.65 10.44 6.61
CA ARG A 152 20.63 10.84 5.63
C ARG A 152 19.48 9.86 5.66
N LYS A 153 18.26 10.36 5.82
CA LYS A 153 17.07 9.53 6.05
C LYS A 153 15.87 10.01 5.24
N PHE A 154 15.30 9.14 4.42
CA PHE A 154 14.13 9.44 3.61
C PHE A 154 13.05 8.39 3.83
N ALA A 155 11.80 8.83 3.97
CA ALA A 155 10.64 7.94 4.10
C ALA A 155 9.64 8.22 2.96
N LEU A 156 9.25 7.16 2.25
CA LEU A 156 8.41 7.21 1.08
C LEU A 156 7.08 6.51 1.35
N SER A 157 6.00 7.09 0.90
CA SER A 157 4.69 6.44 0.87
C SER A 157 3.75 7.12 -0.11
N GLY A 158 2.96 6.36 -0.85
CA GLY A 158 1.85 6.90 -1.64
C GLY A 158 0.57 7.17 -0.83
N THR A 159 0.50 6.62 0.40
CA THR A 159 -0.67 6.66 1.28
C THR A 159 -0.24 6.83 2.74
N PRO A 160 0.31 7.99 3.11
CA PRO A 160 1.02 8.14 4.39
C PRO A 160 0.12 8.07 5.63
N ASN A 161 -1.16 8.45 5.52
CA ASN A 161 -2.10 8.52 6.65
C ASN A 161 -3.54 8.10 6.27
N PRO A 162 -3.74 6.84 5.86
CA PRO A 162 -5.02 6.38 5.31
C PRO A 162 -6.19 6.40 6.30
N ILE A 163 -5.91 6.40 7.61
CA ILE A 163 -6.95 6.34 8.65
C ILE A 163 -6.94 7.60 9.51
N SER A 164 -5.77 8.07 9.93
CA SER A 164 -5.63 9.16 10.90
C SER A 164 -4.29 9.89 10.71
N VAL A 165 -4.29 11.17 11.01
CA VAL A 165 -3.08 12.00 11.04
C VAL A 165 -2.02 11.46 12.00
N THR A 166 -2.41 10.73 13.03
CA THR A 166 -1.47 10.13 14.01
C THR A 166 -0.58 9.04 13.40
N GLU A 167 -0.93 8.50 12.26
CA GLU A 167 -0.07 7.55 11.52
C GLU A 167 1.21 8.19 10.96
N LEU A 168 1.21 9.51 10.81
CA LEU A 168 2.40 10.27 10.37
C LEU A 168 3.46 10.41 11.45
N TRP A 169 3.07 10.36 12.73
CA TRP A 169 3.99 10.65 13.83
C TRP A 169 5.24 9.76 13.81
N HIS A 170 5.07 8.45 13.70
CA HIS A 170 6.24 7.55 13.73
C HIS A 170 7.02 7.58 12.41
N GLN A 171 6.38 7.83 11.28
CA GLN A 171 7.06 8.01 10.01
C GLN A 171 7.99 9.24 10.05
N ALA A 172 7.53 10.36 10.60
CA ALA A 172 8.36 11.54 10.83
C ALA A 172 9.44 11.26 11.88
N MET A 173 9.11 10.58 12.99
CA MET A 173 10.05 10.21 14.05
C MET A 173 11.24 9.40 13.54
N LEU A 174 11.04 8.53 12.53
CA LEU A 174 12.12 7.74 11.92
C LEU A 174 13.18 8.60 11.24
N ILE A 175 12.83 9.78 10.75
CA ILE A 175 13.75 10.61 9.96
C ILE A 175 14.22 11.85 10.70
N ASP A 176 13.41 12.46 11.60
CA ASP A 176 13.71 13.74 12.23
C ASP A 176 13.88 13.69 13.75
N ASP A 177 13.77 12.49 14.36
CA ASP A 177 13.94 12.28 15.81
C ASP A 177 12.94 13.07 16.67
N GLY A 178 11.73 13.31 16.13
CA GLY A 178 10.67 14.03 16.81
C GLY A 178 10.85 15.55 16.87
N LYS A 179 11.69 16.13 16.02
CA LYS A 179 11.91 17.58 15.97
C LYS A 179 10.64 18.34 15.61
N ARG A 180 9.81 17.82 14.68
CA ARG A 180 8.61 18.52 14.19
C ARG A 180 7.33 18.12 14.89
N LEU A 181 7.08 16.82 15.08
CA LEU A 181 5.86 16.32 15.67
C LEU A 181 6.00 16.01 17.18
N GLY A 182 7.15 16.32 17.76
CA GLY A 182 7.46 16.06 19.16
C GLY A 182 7.88 14.60 19.42
N PRO A 183 8.64 14.36 20.52
CA PRO A 183 9.21 13.04 20.82
C PRO A 183 8.22 12.08 21.48
N SER A 184 6.98 12.50 21.79
CA SER A 184 6.00 11.71 22.51
C SER A 184 4.73 11.52 21.71
N PHE A 185 4.47 10.28 21.30
CA PHE A 185 3.22 9.91 20.61
C PHE A 185 1.97 10.30 21.38
N PHE A 186 1.94 10.07 22.69
CA PHE A 186 0.75 10.37 23.49
C PHE A 186 0.44 11.87 23.55
N ARG A 187 1.49 12.71 23.66
CA ARG A 187 1.31 14.18 23.60
C ARG A 187 0.83 14.61 22.22
N PHE A 188 1.43 14.07 21.16
CA PHE A 188 1.03 14.34 19.79
C PHE A 188 -0.43 13.91 19.54
N ARG A 189 -0.80 12.66 19.91
CA ARG A 189 -2.17 12.18 19.77
C ARG A 189 -3.17 13.09 20.50
N ASN A 190 -2.92 13.43 21.77
CA ASN A 190 -3.83 14.29 22.54
C ASN A 190 -3.94 15.70 21.95
N ALA A 191 -2.91 16.19 21.27
CA ALA A 191 -2.96 17.48 20.57
C ALA A 191 -3.80 17.39 19.28
N MET A 192 -3.71 16.26 18.55
CA MET A 192 -4.30 16.09 17.21
C MET A 192 -5.67 15.42 17.23
N GLN A 193 -6.05 14.73 18.31
CA GLN A 193 -7.30 13.98 18.39
C GLN A 193 -8.11 14.35 19.62
N ASP A 194 -9.43 14.22 19.51
CA ASP A 194 -10.38 14.17 20.60
C ASP A 194 -10.69 12.70 20.93
N SER A 195 -10.99 12.43 22.22
CA SER A 195 -11.36 11.10 22.68
C SER A 195 -12.75 11.10 23.30
N ILE A 196 -13.53 10.07 22.97
CA ILE A 196 -14.83 9.80 23.56
C ILE A 196 -14.76 8.44 24.22
N GLN A 197 -15.24 8.35 25.46
CA GLN A 197 -15.33 7.07 26.17
C GLN A 197 -16.50 6.26 25.60
N VAL A 198 -16.19 5.09 25.05
CA VAL A 198 -17.15 4.20 24.39
C VAL A 198 -17.45 2.91 25.15
N GLY A 199 -16.88 2.76 26.36
CA GLY A 199 -17.07 1.57 27.19
C GLY A 199 -16.84 1.83 28.67
N PRO A 200 -17.11 0.84 29.55
CA PRO A 200 -17.09 1.01 31.00
C PRO A 200 -15.69 1.21 31.59
N GLN A 201 -14.63 0.83 30.89
CA GLN A 201 -13.25 1.00 31.36
C GLN A 201 -12.67 2.32 30.84
N ALA A 202 -11.87 3.01 31.66
CA ALA A 202 -11.27 4.30 31.33
C ALA A 202 -10.36 4.29 30.07
N ASN A 203 -9.87 3.13 29.66
CA ASN A 203 -9.07 2.93 28.46
C ASN A 203 -9.90 2.59 27.21
N HIS A 204 -11.20 2.41 27.33
CA HIS A 204 -12.10 2.21 26.19
C HIS A 204 -12.43 3.56 25.53
N LEU A 205 -11.44 4.14 24.89
CA LEU A 205 -11.54 5.43 24.21
C LEU A 205 -11.57 5.22 22.68
N GLN A 206 -12.51 5.88 22.04
CA GLN A 206 -12.49 6.11 20.59
C GLN A 206 -11.85 7.48 20.33
N TRP A 207 -10.88 7.50 19.40
CA TRP A 207 -10.14 8.70 19.02
C TRP A 207 -10.54 9.15 17.63
N THR A 208 -10.76 10.46 17.47
CA THR A 208 -11.13 11.09 16.20
C THR A 208 -10.23 12.28 15.96
N ASP A 209 -9.70 12.43 14.73
CA ASP A 209 -8.87 13.57 14.37
C ASP A 209 -9.65 14.88 14.52
N LYS A 210 -9.03 15.89 15.12
CA LYS A 210 -9.57 17.24 15.18
C LYS A 210 -9.66 17.85 13.79
N GLU A 211 -10.58 18.75 13.58
CA GLU A 211 -10.87 19.37 12.28
C GLU A 211 -9.61 19.96 11.60
N GLN A 212 -8.74 20.61 12.35
CA GLN A 212 -7.52 21.27 11.85
C GLN A 212 -6.24 20.42 11.99
N ALA A 213 -6.36 19.17 12.41
CA ALA A 213 -5.19 18.33 12.70
C ALA A 213 -4.33 18.08 11.44
N ASN A 214 -4.96 17.87 10.29
CA ASN A 214 -4.25 17.69 9.03
C ASN A 214 -3.47 18.93 8.61
N GLU A 215 -4.08 20.11 8.68
CA GLU A 215 -3.46 21.40 8.32
C GLU A 215 -2.25 21.68 9.19
N LEU A 216 -2.40 21.47 10.51
CA LEU A 216 -1.32 21.69 11.46
C LEU A 216 -0.12 20.75 11.21
N VAL A 217 -0.37 19.46 10.99
CA VAL A 217 0.70 18.50 10.72
C VAL A 217 1.38 18.80 9.40
N MET A 218 0.62 19.23 8.40
CA MET A 218 1.15 19.70 7.12
C MET A 218 2.10 20.86 7.30
N TYR A 219 1.66 21.91 8.00
CA TYR A 219 2.48 23.07 8.31
C TYR A 219 3.78 22.70 9.01
N LEU A 220 3.73 21.76 9.95
CA LEU A 220 4.91 21.30 10.69
C LEU A 220 5.90 20.48 9.85
N LEU A 221 5.45 19.81 8.79
CA LEU A 221 6.27 18.91 7.95
C LEU A 221 6.69 19.55 6.61
N GLN A 222 6.17 20.71 6.24
CA GLN A 222 6.28 21.29 4.89
C GLN A 222 7.70 21.42 4.35
N ASP A 223 8.65 21.75 5.23
CA ASP A 223 10.05 21.97 4.85
C ASP A 223 10.77 20.69 4.39
N ILE A 224 10.34 19.53 4.91
CA ILE A 224 10.92 18.21 4.57
C ILE A 224 10.03 17.37 3.66
N LEU A 225 8.87 17.86 3.25
CA LEU A 225 7.87 17.12 2.52
C LEU A 225 7.91 17.41 1.02
N VAL A 226 7.90 16.36 0.21
CA VAL A 226 7.63 16.40 -1.23
C VAL A 226 6.34 15.64 -1.50
N ARG A 227 5.52 16.21 -2.39
CA ARG A 227 4.29 15.61 -2.87
C ARG A 227 4.12 15.91 -4.35
N HIS A 228 3.93 14.85 -5.12
CA HIS A 228 3.54 14.93 -6.53
C HIS A 228 2.27 14.11 -6.73
N GLU A 229 1.21 14.74 -7.21
CA GLU A 229 -0.01 14.04 -7.60
C GLU A 229 0.18 13.43 -8.98
N PHE A 230 -0.25 12.17 -9.13
CA PHE A 230 -0.02 11.42 -10.38
C PHE A 230 -0.62 12.15 -11.58
N GLU A 231 -1.85 12.62 -11.45
CA GLU A 231 -2.59 13.29 -12.54
C GLU A 231 -1.97 14.65 -12.94
N GLU A 232 -1.29 15.32 -12.01
CA GLU A 232 -0.59 16.59 -12.29
C GLU A 232 0.75 16.40 -13.01
N VAL A 233 1.47 15.33 -12.66
CA VAL A 233 2.86 15.15 -13.14
C VAL A 233 3.00 14.16 -14.28
N MET A 234 1.99 13.30 -14.50
CA MET A 234 1.97 12.26 -15.52
C MET A 234 0.94 12.61 -16.61
N THR A 235 1.05 13.82 -17.17
CA THR A 235 0.10 14.39 -18.14
C THR A 235 0.01 13.62 -19.45
N ASP A 236 1.04 12.83 -19.79
CA ASP A 236 1.05 12.00 -21.00
C ASP A 236 0.32 10.66 -20.83
N VAL A 237 -0.10 10.31 -19.60
CA VAL A 237 -0.86 9.09 -19.35
C VAL A 237 -2.34 9.35 -19.56
N PRO A 238 -3.02 8.58 -20.45
CA PRO A 238 -4.46 8.71 -20.66
C PRO A 238 -5.27 8.50 -19.36
N PRO A 239 -6.45 9.11 -19.20
CA PRO A 239 -7.21 9.08 -17.96
C PRO A 239 -7.66 7.67 -17.54
N ASN A 240 -7.93 7.51 -16.25
CA ASN A 240 -8.57 6.33 -15.67
C ASN A 240 -10.01 6.66 -15.23
N HIS A 241 -10.98 5.91 -15.76
CA HIS A 241 -12.39 6.05 -15.37
C HIS A 241 -12.74 5.02 -14.29
N VAL A 242 -13.42 5.47 -13.24
CA VAL A 242 -13.85 4.60 -12.14
C VAL A 242 -15.38 4.46 -12.20
N ASP A 243 -15.86 3.25 -12.42
CA ASP A 243 -17.27 2.92 -12.57
C ASP A 243 -17.71 1.86 -11.58
N PHE A 244 -18.95 1.98 -11.08
CA PHE A 244 -19.60 0.95 -10.29
C PHE A 244 -20.37 -0.03 -11.18
N LYS A 245 -20.23 -1.32 -10.89
CA LYS A 245 -21.08 -2.40 -11.43
C LYS A 245 -21.90 -2.96 -10.28
N TRP A 246 -23.01 -2.29 -10.01
CA TRP A 246 -23.96 -2.69 -8.97
C TRP A 246 -24.80 -3.87 -9.43
N ILE A 247 -24.91 -4.88 -8.58
CA ILE A 247 -25.68 -6.10 -8.80
C ILE A 247 -26.69 -6.29 -7.68
N GLU A 248 -27.81 -6.92 -7.98
CA GLU A 248 -28.76 -7.36 -6.97
C GLU A 248 -28.44 -8.78 -6.52
N LEU A 249 -28.43 -9.01 -5.21
CA LEU A 249 -28.29 -10.38 -4.70
C LEU A 249 -29.50 -11.24 -5.15
N PRO A 250 -29.27 -12.49 -5.59
CA PRO A 250 -30.36 -13.42 -5.85
C PRO A 250 -31.31 -13.50 -4.64
N PRO A 251 -32.64 -13.64 -4.84
CA PRO A 251 -33.63 -13.52 -3.75
C PRO A 251 -33.41 -14.45 -2.56
N LYS A 252 -32.87 -15.65 -2.82
CA LYS A 252 -32.52 -16.63 -1.77
C LYS A 252 -31.33 -16.14 -0.94
N LEU A 253 -30.30 -15.63 -1.60
CA LEU A 253 -29.08 -15.12 -0.97
C LEU A 253 -29.38 -13.82 -0.21
N TYR A 254 -30.21 -12.94 -0.77
CA TYR A 254 -30.65 -11.71 -0.10
C TYR A 254 -31.41 -11.97 1.19
N ARG A 255 -32.27 -13.01 1.22
CA ARG A 255 -32.96 -13.41 2.46
C ARG A 255 -31.98 -13.90 3.53
N GLN A 256 -30.98 -14.71 3.15
CA GLN A 256 -29.93 -15.15 4.07
C GLN A 256 -29.07 -13.97 4.58
N TYR A 257 -28.79 -13.03 3.69
CA TYR A 257 -28.08 -11.80 4.07
C TYR A 257 -28.88 -10.99 5.10
N LYS A 258 -30.16 -10.77 4.88
CA LYS A 258 -31.03 -10.04 5.80
C LYS A 258 -31.20 -10.73 7.15
N GLN A 259 -31.34 -12.04 7.16
CA GLN A 259 -31.39 -12.81 8.40
C GLN A 259 -30.10 -12.63 9.22
N LEU A 260 -28.94 -12.71 8.60
CA LEU A 260 -27.65 -12.51 9.29
C LEU A 260 -27.48 -11.04 9.76
N GLU A 261 -27.95 -10.07 8.97
CA GLU A 261 -27.94 -8.65 9.32
C GLU A 261 -28.82 -8.36 10.55
N GLU A 262 -30.04 -8.94 10.61
CA GLU A 262 -30.97 -8.84 11.73
C GLU A 262 -30.44 -9.48 13.00
N GLU A 263 -29.93 -10.71 12.90
CA GLU A 263 -29.29 -11.41 14.02
C GLU A 263 -28.14 -10.58 14.62
N MET A 264 -27.38 -9.91 13.76
CA MET A 264 -26.32 -9.01 14.17
C MET A 264 -26.84 -7.76 14.88
N SER A 265 -27.88 -7.12 14.34
CA SER A 265 -28.46 -5.92 14.94
C SER A 265 -29.01 -6.21 16.33
N LEU A 266 -29.69 -7.33 16.51
CA LEU A 266 -30.20 -7.79 17.80
C LEU A 266 -29.08 -8.05 18.83
N LEU A 267 -27.97 -8.62 18.38
CA LEU A 267 -26.80 -8.82 19.22
C LEU A 267 -26.16 -7.48 19.66
N VAL A 268 -26.12 -6.51 18.74
CA VAL A 268 -25.58 -5.15 19.04
C VAL A 268 -26.49 -4.38 20.01
N GLU A 269 -27.80 -4.49 19.88
CA GLU A 269 -28.78 -3.80 20.74
C GLU A 269 -28.91 -4.43 22.14
N GLY A 270 -28.76 -5.78 22.22
CA GLY A 270 -28.92 -6.53 23.47
C GLY A 270 -27.73 -6.53 24.40
N ASP A 271 -26.52 -6.37 23.90
CA ASP A 271 -25.29 -6.43 24.69
C ASP A 271 -24.43 -5.18 24.47
N LYS A 272 -24.47 -4.26 25.44
CA LYS A 272 -23.60 -3.05 25.46
C LYS A 272 -22.09 -3.36 25.48
N GLN A 273 -21.70 -4.63 25.48
CA GLN A 273 -20.31 -5.10 25.56
C GLN A 273 -19.81 -5.80 24.29
N ILE A 274 -20.51 -5.74 23.14
CA ILE A 274 -19.93 -6.29 21.91
C ILE A 274 -18.63 -5.56 21.62
N ASN A 275 -17.52 -6.28 21.77
CA ASN A 275 -16.22 -5.72 21.47
C ASN A 275 -16.04 -5.50 19.96
N ALA A 276 -15.19 -4.54 19.58
CA ALA A 276 -14.94 -4.17 18.17
C ALA A 276 -14.49 -5.37 17.31
N ALA A 277 -13.88 -6.39 17.90
CA ALA A 277 -13.46 -7.61 17.21
C ALA A 277 -14.64 -8.46 16.74
N HIS A 278 -15.71 -8.54 17.55
CA HIS A 278 -16.92 -9.27 17.20
C HIS A 278 -17.68 -8.58 16.04
N ALA A 279 -17.82 -7.25 16.13
CA ALA A 279 -18.42 -6.46 15.06
C ALA A 279 -17.65 -6.56 13.73
N ALA A 280 -16.30 -6.58 13.78
CA ALA A 280 -15.46 -6.77 12.61
C ALA A 280 -15.63 -8.18 12.00
N SER A 281 -15.74 -9.22 12.83
CA SER A 281 -16.00 -10.60 12.38
C SER A 281 -17.33 -10.71 11.64
N LEU A 282 -18.38 -10.13 12.20
CA LEU A 282 -19.73 -10.16 11.62
C LEU A 282 -19.77 -9.41 10.28
N ARG A 283 -19.14 -8.24 10.21
CA ARG A 283 -19.00 -7.48 8.96
C ARG A 283 -18.27 -8.30 7.88
N THR A 284 -17.22 -9.03 8.26
CA THR A 284 -16.49 -9.92 7.36
C THR A 284 -17.41 -11.02 6.81
N LYS A 285 -18.23 -11.64 7.66
CA LYS A 285 -19.20 -12.67 7.25
C LYS A 285 -20.26 -12.14 6.28
N LEU A 286 -20.77 -10.90 6.52
CA LEU A 286 -21.71 -10.27 5.59
C LEU A 286 -21.08 -10.03 4.22
N LEU A 287 -19.82 -9.56 4.15
CA LEU A 287 -19.12 -9.37 2.88
C LEU A 287 -18.84 -10.70 2.15
N GLN A 288 -18.50 -11.76 2.89
CA GLN A 288 -18.36 -13.09 2.32
C GLN A 288 -19.68 -13.58 1.73
N LEU A 289 -20.78 -13.39 2.45
CA LEU A 289 -22.12 -13.74 1.96
C LEU A 289 -22.52 -12.91 0.73
N CYS A 290 -22.25 -11.61 0.71
CA CYS A 290 -22.44 -10.76 -0.48
C CYS A 290 -21.64 -11.25 -1.69
N SER A 291 -20.48 -11.86 -1.47
CA SER A 291 -19.68 -12.47 -2.55
C SER A 291 -20.08 -13.89 -2.91
N GLY A 292 -21.19 -14.42 -2.35
CA GLY A 292 -21.80 -15.69 -2.72
C GLY A 292 -21.26 -16.92 -1.98
N ALA A 293 -20.56 -16.75 -0.85
CA ALA A 293 -20.06 -17.88 -0.06
C ALA A 293 -20.09 -17.61 1.45
N VAL A 294 -19.99 -18.68 2.23
CA VAL A 294 -19.82 -18.63 3.68
C VAL A 294 -18.63 -19.49 4.10
N TYR A 295 -17.93 -19.05 5.15
CA TYR A 295 -16.76 -19.73 5.72
C TYR A 295 -17.10 -20.31 7.09
N ASP A 296 -16.59 -21.52 7.36
CA ASP A 296 -16.57 -22.11 8.70
C ASP A 296 -15.42 -21.55 9.56
N GLY A 297 -15.32 -22.07 10.80
CA GLY A 297 -14.24 -21.68 11.72
C GLY A 297 -12.85 -22.20 11.35
N GLU A 298 -12.77 -23.19 10.45
CA GLU A 298 -11.53 -23.84 9.99
C GLU A 298 -10.99 -23.23 8.68
N GLY A 299 -11.76 -22.29 8.08
CA GLY A 299 -11.39 -21.63 6.82
C GLY A 299 -11.81 -22.38 5.56
N ASN A 300 -12.64 -23.44 5.70
CA ASN A 300 -13.32 -24.02 4.56
C ASN A 300 -14.52 -23.16 4.17
N TYR A 301 -14.95 -23.23 2.92
CA TYR A 301 -16.07 -22.43 2.44
C TYR A 301 -17.09 -23.27 1.65
N VAL A 302 -18.31 -22.77 1.63
CA VAL A 302 -19.39 -23.29 0.79
C VAL A 302 -19.87 -22.16 -0.11
N VAL A 303 -19.84 -22.39 -1.42
CA VAL A 303 -20.42 -21.47 -2.40
C VAL A 303 -21.94 -21.62 -2.39
N LEU A 304 -22.64 -20.54 -2.14
CA LEU A 304 -24.10 -20.47 -2.09
C LEU A 304 -24.68 -20.07 -3.45
N ASP A 305 -24.00 -19.16 -4.14
CA ASP A 305 -24.39 -18.68 -5.44
C ASP A 305 -23.20 -18.06 -6.21
N PRO A 306 -22.93 -18.47 -7.46
CA PRO A 306 -21.82 -17.97 -8.26
C PRO A 306 -22.17 -16.73 -9.12
N PHE A 307 -23.33 -16.10 -8.93
CA PHE A 307 -23.88 -15.04 -9.79
C PHE A 307 -22.88 -13.92 -10.15
N ARG A 308 -22.06 -13.50 -9.17
CA ARG A 308 -21.07 -12.44 -9.34
C ARG A 308 -19.95 -12.84 -10.31
N TYR A 309 -19.55 -14.10 -10.27
CA TYR A 309 -18.41 -14.58 -11.07
C TYR A 309 -18.76 -14.74 -12.54
N GLN A 310 -20.05 -14.98 -12.84
CA GLN A 310 -20.56 -14.96 -14.22
C GLN A 310 -20.42 -13.55 -14.80
N LEU A 311 -20.89 -12.52 -14.07
CA LEU A 311 -20.74 -11.11 -14.50
C LEU A 311 -19.27 -10.74 -14.70
N ILE A 312 -18.38 -11.12 -13.77
CA ILE A 312 -16.95 -10.78 -13.90
C ILE A 312 -16.35 -11.48 -15.12
N ALA A 313 -16.72 -12.73 -15.40
CA ALA A 313 -16.27 -13.43 -16.60
C ALA A 313 -16.79 -12.76 -17.88
N ASP A 314 -18.05 -12.30 -17.93
CA ASP A 314 -18.59 -11.51 -19.04
C ASP A 314 -17.77 -10.22 -19.24
N LEU A 315 -17.49 -9.50 -18.15
CA LEU A 315 -16.68 -8.29 -18.21
C LEU A 315 -15.24 -8.55 -18.70
N VAL A 316 -14.65 -9.71 -18.40
CA VAL A 316 -13.32 -10.10 -18.89
C VAL A 316 -13.37 -10.47 -20.36
N GLU A 317 -14.37 -11.24 -20.81
CA GLU A 317 -14.53 -11.63 -22.22
C GLU A 317 -14.67 -10.44 -23.18
N GLU A 318 -15.32 -9.35 -22.73
CA GLU A 318 -15.47 -8.12 -23.49
C GLU A 318 -14.16 -7.31 -23.64
N ARG A 319 -13.05 -7.78 -23.05
CA ARG A 319 -11.78 -7.02 -22.97
C ARG A 319 -10.59 -7.85 -23.42
N ASP A 320 -9.70 -7.23 -24.16
CA ASP A 320 -8.48 -7.91 -24.60
C ASP A 320 -7.55 -8.23 -23.44
N HIS A 321 -7.37 -7.27 -22.49
CA HIS A 321 -6.48 -7.44 -21.35
C HIS A 321 -7.05 -6.74 -20.11
N SER A 322 -7.17 -7.51 -19.03
CA SER A 322 -7.70 -7.02 -17.74
C SER A 322 -6.91 -7.55 -16.54
N VAL A 323 -7.14 -6.95 -15.38
CA VAL A 323 -6.65 -7.45 -14.08
C VAL A 323 -7.84 -7.54 -13.13
N VAL A 324 -8.12 -8.74 -12.62
CA VAL A 324 -9.21 -8.99 -11.68
C VAL A 324 -8.65 -9.15 -10.28
N PHE A 325 -9.08 -8.31 -9.36
CA PHE A 325 -8.67 -8.36 -7.96
C PHE A 325 -9.69 -9.13 -7.12
N PHE A 326 -9.21 -10.07 -6.32
CA PHE A 326 -10.03 -10.88 -5.42
C PHE A 326 -9.55 -10.77 -3.97
N ASN A 327 -10.49 -10.82 -3.02
CA ASN A 327 -10.18 -10.73 -1.59
C ASN A 327 -10.25 -12.07 -0.86
N TRP A 328 -11.03 -13.02 -1.41
CA TRP A 328 -11.37 -14.29 -0.78
C TRP A 328 -10.91 -15.49 -1.61
N LYS A 329 -10.55 -16.59 -0.93
CA LYS A 329 -10.14 -17.84 -1.59
C LYS A 329 -11.23 -18.36 -2.55
N HIS A 330 -12.50 -18.38 -2.10
CA HIS A 330 -13.61 -18.82 -2.95
C HIS A 330 -13.76 -17.97 -4.22
N GLN A 331 -13.46 -16.65 -4.16
CA GLN A 331 -13.50 -15.79 -5.35
C GLN A 331 -12.45 -16.23 -6.37
N LYS A 332 -11.22 -16.50 -5.91
CA LYS A 332 -10.15 -17.03 -6.78
C LYS A 332 -10.59 -18.34 -7.44
N ASP A 333 -11.10 -19.26 -6.64
CA ASP A 333 -11.44 -20.60 -7.10
C ASP A 333 -12.62 -20.59 -8.08
N GLU A 334 -13.68 -19.83 -7.79
CA GLU A 334 -14.83 -19.70 -8.71
C GLU A 334 -14.49 -18.91 -9.98
N LEU A 335 -13.74 -17.81 -9.89
CA LEU A 335 -13.27 -17.09 -11.06
C LEU A 335 -12.39 -17.96 -11.95
N SER A 336 -11.46 -18.72 -11.37
CA SER A 336 -10.61 -19.66 -12.11
C SER A 336 -11.44 -20.74 -12.83
N LYS A 337 -12.48 -21.26 -12.18
CA LYS A 337 -13.41 -22.23 -12.77
C LYS A 337 -14.20 -21.63 -13.94
N HIS A 338 -14.75 -20.42 -13.76
CA HIS A 338 -15.48 -19.74 -14.83
C HIS A 338 -14.58 -19.40 -16.01
N PHE A 339 -13.37 -18.89 -15.77
CA PHE A 339 -12.42 -18.58 -16.85
C PHE A 339 -11.98 -19.84 -17.61
N THR A 340 -11.69 -20.91 -16.89
CA THR A 340 -11.36 -22.21 -17.53
C THR A 340 -12.51 -22.73 -18.39
N THR A 341 -13.74 -22.68 -17.90
CA THR A 341 -14.94 -23.16 -18.61
C THR A 341 -15.19 -22.35 -19.90
N ARG A 342 -14.86 -21.04 -19.89
CA ARG A 342 -15.06 -20.15 -21.03
C ARG A 342 -13.84 -20.04 -21.94
N GLY A 343 -12.75 -20.74 -21.64
CA GLY A 343 -11.52 -20.68 -22.44
C GLY A 343 -10.75 -19.35 -22.31
N ILE A 344 -11.02 -18.57 -21.28
CA ILE A 344 -10.27 -17.32 -20.98
C ILE A 344 -8.88 -17.73 -20.50
N SER A 345 -7.83 -17.20 -21.14
CA SER A 345 -6.44 -17.42 -20.70
C SER A 345 -6.10 -16.52 -19.51
N PHE A 346 -5.69 -17.12 -18.40
CA PHE A 346 -5.39 -16.37 -17.18
C PHE A 346 -4.21 -16.96 -16.39
N ALA A 347 -3.64 -16.15 -15.50
CA ALA A 347 -2.74 -16.60 -14.45
C ALA A 347 -3.13 -15.98 -13.10
N VAL A 348 -2.67 -16.59 -12.01
CA VAL A 348 -2.96 -16.16 -10.64
C VAL A 348 -1.68 -15.65 -9.97
N ILE A 349 -1.76 -14.53 -9.25
CA ILE A 349 -0.70 -14.06 -8.36
C ILE A 349 -1.31 -13.81 -6.97
N ASP A 350 -1.02 -14.70 -6.04
CA ASP A 350 -1.43 -14.61 -4.65
C ASP A 350 -0.28 -15.01 -3.70
N GLY A 351 -0.61 -15.28 -2.43
CA GLY A 351 0.36 -15.69 -1.41
C GLY A 351 1.01 -17.04 -1.67
N ASP A 352 0.34 -17.91 -2.42
CA ASP A 352 0.79 -19.27 -2.71
C ASP A 352 1.81 -19.32 -3.85
N VAL A 353 1.82 -18.28 -4.72
CA VAL A 353 2.78 -18.16 -5.84
C VAL A 353 4.13 -17.70 -5.32
N HIS A 354 5.15 -18.53 -5.55
CA HIS A 354 6.51 -18.23 -5.11
C HIS A 354 7.04 -16.93 -5.76
N GLU A 355 7.76 -16.11 -4.99
CA GLU A 355 8.25 -14.80 -5.44
C GLU A 355 9.08 -14.85 -6.73
N ARG A 356 9.81 -15.94 -6.96
CA ARG A 356 10.64 -16.13 -8.18
C ARG A 356 9.82 -16.37 -9.45
N GLU A 357 8.57 -16.82 -9.32
CA GLU A 357 7.67 -17.11 -10.43
C GLU A 357 6.89 -15.88 -10.89
N ARG A 358 6.62 -14.95 -9.96
CA ARG A 358 5.83 -13.74 -10.23
C ARG A 358 6.37 -12.88 -11.38
N PRO A 359 7.70 -12.63 -11.51
CA PRO A 359 8.24 -11.86 -12.64
C PRO A 359 7.92 -12.50 -13.98
N LYS A 360 7.99 -13.83 -14.08
CA LYS A 360 7.68 -14.56 -15.29
C LYS A 360 6.21 -14.45 -15.68
N ILE A 361 5.30 -14.56 -14.70
CA ILE A 361 3.86 -14.37 -14.94
C ILE A 361 3.57 -12.95 -15.46
N VAL A 362 4.21 -11.93 -14.86
CA VAL A 362 4.06 -10.54 -15.30
C VAL A 362 4.60 -10.35 -16.71
N GLU A 363 5.78 -10.90 -17.02
CA GLU A 363 6.36 -10.85 -18.37
C GLU A 363 5.43 -11.51 -19.41
N ASP A 364 4.88 -12.68 -19.09
CA ASP A 364 3.97 -13.40 -19.96
C ASP A 364 2.66 -12.63 -20.18
N TYR A 365 2.14 -11.97 -19.14
CA TYR A 365 0.99 -11.08 -19.26
C TYR A 365 1.30 -9.86 -20.12
N GLN A 366 2.42 -9.19 -19.91
CA GLN A 366 2.86 -8.06 -20.72
C GLN A 366 3.12 -8.44 -22.19
N ALA A 367 3.49 -9.70 -22.44
CA ALA A 367 3.62 -10.26 -23.80
C ALA A 367 2.27 -10.67 -24.43
N GLY A 368 1.15 -10.57 -23.69
CA GLY A 368 -0.20 -10.92 -24.15
C GLY A 368 -0.52 -12.41 -24.17
N ARG A 369 0.22 -13.22 -23.40
CA ARG A 369 -0.07 -14.66 -23.27
C ARG A 369 -1.27 -14.96 -22.40
N TYR A 370 -1.64 -14.01 -21.52
CA TYR A 370 -2.84 -14.08 -20.69
C TYR A 370 -3.77 -12.91 -21.00
N GLN A 371 -5.05 -13.19 -21.15
CA GLN A 371 -6.11 -12.18 -21.29
C GLN A 371 -6.36 -11.47 -19.98
N THR A 372 -6.24 -12.19 -18.84
CA THR A 372 -6.43 -11.59 -17.52
C THR A 372 -5.48 -12.15 -16.46
N LEU A 373 -5.21 -11.34 -15.44
CA LEU A 373 -4.57 -11.80 -14.19
C LEU A 373 -5.59 -11.80 -13.07
N LEU A 374 -5.64 -12.88 -12.30
CA LEU A 374 -6.27 -12.93 -10.98
C LEU A 374 -5.25 -12.52 -9.93
N LEU A 375 -5.48 -11.41 -9.24
CA LEU A 375 -4.50 -10.80 -8.38
C LEU A 375 -5.05 -10.57 -6.96
N HIS A 376 -4.36 -11.10 -5.94
CA HIS A 376 -4.71 -10.77 -4.56
C HIS A 376 -4.13 -9.38 -4.22
N PRO A 377 -4.93 -8.41 -3.69
CA PRO A 377 -4.49 -7.04 -3.46
C PRO A 377 -3.19 -6.93 -2.65
N LYS A 378 -3.08 -7.67 -1.54
CA LYS A 378 -1.87 -7.63 -0.69
C LYS A 378 -0.60 -8.14 -1.39
N THR A 379 -0.75 -9.09 -2.30
CA THR A 379 0.37 -9.65 -3.06
C THR A 379 0.70 -8.79 -4.28
N GLY A 380 -0.35 -8.29 -4.94
CA GLY A 380 -0.23 -7.46 -6.13
C GLY A 380 -0.05 -5.97 -5.85
N ALA A 381 -0.27 -5.51 -4.61
CA ALA A 381 -0.22 -4.09 -4.25
C ALA A 381 1.18 -3.47 -4.41
N HIS A 382 2.24 -4.26 -4.47
CA HIS A 382 3.60 -3.72 -4.49
C HIS A 382 4.37 -4.13 -5.75
N GLY A 383 4.82 -3.13 -6.52
CA GLY A 383 5.88 -3.25 -7.52
C GLY A 383 5.53 -3.85 -8.88
N LEU A 384 4.33 -4.36 -9.11
CA LEU A 384 3.97 -4.91 -10.42
C LEU A 384 3.60 -3.81 -11.42
N THR A 385 4.12 -3.90 -12.64
CA THR A 385 3.77 -3.04 -13.77
C THR A 385 2.94 -3.86 -14.76
N LEU A 386 1.68 -3.50 -14.93
CA LEU A 386 0.70 -4.25 -15.72
C LEU A 386 0.04 -3.37 -16.79
N THR A 387 0.85 -2.52 -17.46
CA THR A 387 0.40 -1.49 -18.41
C THR A 387 -0.23 -2.05 -19.69
N ARG A 388 -0.10 -3.34 -19.96
CA ARG A 388 -0.87 -3.97 -21.02
C ARG A 388 -2.38 -4.03 -20.71
N GLY A 389 -2.73 -4.10 -19.41
CA GLY A 389 -4.11 -4.08 -18.98
C GLY A 389 -4.76 -2.71 -19.17
N THR A 390 -5.99 -2.71 -19.70
CA THR A 390 -6.81 -1.51 -19.83
C THR A 390 -7.94 -1.44 -18.81
N THR A 391 -8.22 -2.54 -18.12
CA THR A 391 -9.30 -2.58 -17.12
C THR A 391 -8.87 -3.31 -15.85
N SER A 392 -9.04 -2.64 -14.70
CA SER A 392 -9.00 -3.24 -13.37
C SER A 392 -10.41 -3.58 -12.91
N ILE A 393 -10.65 -4.80 -12.48
CA ILE A 393 -11.97 -5.25 -11.97
C ILE A 393 -11.79 -5.67 -10.51
N LEU A 394 -12.43 -4.96 -9.59
CA LEU A 394 -12.46 -5.33 -8.18
C LEU A 394 -13.68 -6.21 -7.95
N SER A 395 -13.46 -7.49 -7.65
CA SER A 395 -14.54 -8.47 -7.48
C SER A 395 -15.41 -8.23 -6.24
N SER A 396 -14.91 -7.49 -5.26
CA SER A 396 -15.61 -7.03 -4.06
C SER A 396 -14.86 -5.87 -3.40
N PRO A 397 -15.49 -5.11 -2.47
CA PRO A 397 -14.83 -4.01 -1.77
C PRO A 397 -13.61 -4.48 -0.96
N MET A 398 -12.58 -3.65 -0.93
CA MET A 398 -11.43 -3.80 -0.04
C MET A 398 -11.58 -2.89 1.17
N TYR A 399 -11.13 -3.32 2.33
CA TYR A 399 -11.17 -2.47 3.53
C TYR A 399 -10.07 -1.42 3.59
N GLU A 400 -8.91 -1.74 3.03
CA GLU A 400 -7.73 -0.89 3.12
C GLU A 400 -7.65 0.06 1.91
N ALA A 401 -7.83 1.36 2.16
CA ALA A 401 -7.72 2.41 1.14
C ALA A 401 -6.35 2.44 0.44
N ASP A 402 -5.30 2.02 1.15
CA ASP A 402 -3.95 1.92 0.62
C ASP A 402 -3.87 0.94 -0.54
N TYR A 403 -4.40 -0.27 -0.35
CA TYR A 403 -4.42 -1.27 -1.40
C TYR A 403 -5.32 -0.86 -2.56
N PHE A 404 -6.41 -0.15 -2.30
CA PHE A 404 -7.29 0.36 -3.35
C PHE A 404 -6.54 1.30 -4.31
N LYS A 405 -5.84 2.31 -3.77
CA LYS A 405 -5.06 3.24 -4.58
C LYS A 405 -3.93 2.53 -5.32
N GLN A 406 -3.18 1.68 -4.64
CA GLN A 406 -2.10 0.90 -5.24
C GLN A 406 -2.61 -0.05 -6.34
N THR A 407 -3.81 -0.60 -6.19
CA THR A 407 -4.46 -1.48 -7.18
C THR A 407 -4.73 -0.75 -8.49
N ILE A 408 -5.31 0.45 -8.43
CA ILE A 408 -5.56 1.28 -9.61
C ILE A 408 -4.25 1.57 -10.35
N HIS A 409 -3.19 1.92 -9.63
CA HIS A 409 -1.89 2.25 -10.21
C HIS A 409 -1.06 1.02 -10.65
N ARG A 410 -1.67 -0.18 -10.79
CA ARG A 410 -1.01 -1.32 -11.48
C ARG A 410 -1.09 -1.18 -12.99
N ILE A 411 -2.21 -0.71 -13.51
CA ILE A 411 -2.43 -0.46 -14.94
C ILE A 411 -2.33 1.04 -15.27
N TYR A 412 -2.87 1.92 -14.43
CA TYR A 412 -2.84 3.37 -14.55
C TYR A 412 -1.52 3.93 -13.99
N ARG A 413 -0.49 3.97 -14.81
CA ARG A 413 0.85 4.39 -14.41
C ARG A 413 1.70 4.80 -15.62
N GLY A 414 2.89 5.36 -15.37
CA GLY A 414 3.83 5.73 -16.43
C GLY A 414 4.11 4.57 -17.40
N GLY A 415 3.98 4.85 -18.68
CA GLY A 415 4.07 3.87 -19.77
C GLY A 415 2.74 3.28 -20.24
N GLN A 416 1.62 3.66 -19.62
CA GLN A 416 0.28 3.38 -20.17
C GLN A 416 -0.04 4.30 -21.33
N THR A 417 -0.52 3.74 -22.43
CA THR A 417 -0.84 4.47 -23.68
C THR A 417 -2.33 4.45 -24.01
N GLU A 418 -3.12 3.67 -23.26
CA GLU A 418 -4.54 3.50 -23.46
C GLU A 418 -5.34 4.12 -22.31
N VAL A 419 -6.57 4.56 -22.59
CA VAL A 419 -7.55 4.92 -21.54
C VAL A 419 -7.83 3.70 -20.67
N THR A 420 -7.78 3.87 -19.37
CA THR A 420 -7.99 2.77 -18.45
C THR A 420 -9.33 2.88 -17.71
N ASN A 421 -9.86 1.74 -17.27
CA ASN A 421 -11.09 1.67 -16.50
C ASN A 421 -10.86 0.90 -15.19
N THR A 422 -11.50 1.35 -14.12
CA THR A 422 -11.55 0.64 -12.84
C THR A 422 -13.01 0.32 -12.52
N LEU A 423 -13.37 -0.95 -12.59
CA LEU A 423 -14.74 -1.42 -12.34
C LEU A 423 -14.86 -1.94 -10.90
N LEU A 424 -15.75 -1.33 -10.14
CA LEU A 424 -16.02 -1.67 -8.74
C LEU A 424 -17.30 -2.51 -8.68
N VAL A 425 -17.16 -3.83 -8.53
CA VAL A 425 -18.31 -4.74 -8.46
C VAL A 425 -18.83 -4.80 -7.01
N GLY A 426 -20.11 -4.50 -6.82
CA GLY A 426 -20.75 -4.46 -5.50
C GLY A 426 -22.23 -4.84 -5.53
N ALA A 427 -22.72 -5.41 -4.42
CA ALA A 427 -24.14 -5.75 -4.24
C ALA A 427 -24.91 -4.58 -3.64
N MET A 428 -25.99 -4.18 -4.33
CA MET A 428 -26.88 -3.11 -3.86
C MET A 428 -27.63 -3.49 -2.58
N ARG A 429 -27.93 -2.49 -1.77
CA ARG A 429 -28.69 -2.62 -0.51
C ARG A 429 -28.03 -3.56 0.50
N THR A 430 -26.68 -3.57 0.49
CA THR A 430 -25.85 -4.39 1.38
C THR A 430 -24.74 -3.58 2.03
N VAL A 431 -24.02 -4.23 2.94
CA VAL A 431 -22.81 -3.67 3.59
C VAL A 431 -21.73 -3.26 2.58
N GLU A 432 -21.74 -3.78 1.35
CA GLU A 432 -20.76 -3.43 0.32
C GLU A 432 -20.87 -1.96 -0.12
N GLU A 433 -22.10 -1.41 -0.19
CA GLU A 433 -22.29 0.02 -0.44
C GLU A 433 -21.65 0.88 0.64
N LEU A 434 -21.82 0.50 1.92
CA LEU A 434 -21.21 1.21 3.04
C LEU A 434 -19.68 1.14 2.99
N VAL A 435 -19.13 -0.05 2.65
CA VAL A 435 -17.66 -0.22 2.55
C VAL A 435 -17.08 0.60 1.41
N TYR A 436 -17.71 0.60 0.24
CA TYR A 436 -17.28 1.46 -0.87
C TYR A 436 -17.42 2.95 -0.53
N GLY A 437 -18.53 3.36 0.11
CA GLY A 437 -18.70 4.73 0.58
C GLY A 437 -17.61 5.16 1.56
N GLN A 438 -17.26 4.30 2.53
CA GLN A 438 -16.16 4.57 3.47
C GLN A 438 -14.79 4.58 2.79
N LEU A 439 -14.56 3.69 1.82
CA LEU A 439 -13.32 3.64 1.06
C LEU A 439 -13.09 4.91 0.26
N LEU A 440 -14.12 5.38 -0.43
CA LEU A 440 -14.08 6.63 -1.19
C LEU A 440 -14.01 7.86 -0.27
N GLY A 441 -14.70 7.85 0.88
CA GLY A 441 -14.60 8.89 1.90
C GLY A 441 -13.20 8.96 2.55
N LYS A 442 -12.54 7.83 2.79
CA LYS A 442 -11.14 7.80 3.23
C LYS A 442 -10.20 8.34 2.15
N LYS A 443 -10.46 8.00 0.89
CA LYS A 443 -9.71 8.57 -0.24
C LYS A 443 -9.87 10.09 -0.29
N ALA A 444 -11.09 10.60 -0.09
CA ALA A 444 -11.33 12.04 -0.03
C ALA A 444 -10.54 12.72 1.10
N ARG A 445 -10.55 12.16 2.33
CA ARG A 445 -9.78 12.70 3.46
C ARG A 445 -8.28 12.70 3.20
N MET A 446 -7.74 11.64 2.60
CA MET A 446 -6.34 11.58 2.22
C MET A 446 -6.05 12.60 1.11
N THR A 447 -6.95 12.75 0.15
CA THR A 447 -6.86 13.78 -0.91
C THR A 447 -6.87 15.17 -0.29
N ASP A 448 -7.69 15.45 0.73
CA ASP A 448 -7.70 16.74 1.44
C ASP A 448 -6.34 17.05 2.06
N PHE A 449 -5.74 16.11 2.78
CA PHE A 449 -4.39 16.28 3.34
C PHE A 449 -3.36 16.52 2.23
N LEU A 450 -3.39 15.74 1.18
CA LEU A 450 -2.44 15.82 0.08
C LEU A 450 -2.67 17.05 -0.81
N THR A 451 -3.92 17.50 -0.94
CA THR A 451 -4.28 18.73 -1.64
C THR A 451 -3.75 19.95 -0.88
N LEU A 452 -3.82 19.96 0.45
CA LEU A 452 -3.19 21.01 1.27
C LEU A 452 -1.68 21.07 1.06
N VAL A 453 -0.99 19.92 0.91
CA VAL A 453 0.44 19.88 0.55
C VAL A 453 0.70 20.57 -0.79
N ALA A 454 -0.10 20.25 -1.81
CA ALA A 454 0.05 20.84 -3.13
C ALA A 454 -0.18 22.35 -3.13
N GLN A 455 -1.17 22.84 -2.38
CA GLN A 455 -1.49 24.24 -2.27
C GLN A 455 -0.38 25.06 -1.59
N LEU A 456 0.21 24.55 -0.50
CA LEU A 456 1.34 25.21 0.17
C LEU A 456 2.56 25.33 -0.76
N LYS A 457 2.81 24.31 -1.56
CA LYS A 457 3.86 24.32 -2.59
C LYS A 457 3.65 25.42 -3.64
N GLN A 458 2.39 25.66 -4.07
CA GLN A 458 2.05 26.72 -5.03
C GLN A 458 2.21 28.13 -4.44
N GLN A 459 2.04 28.27 -3.12
CA GLN A 459 2.20 29.55 -2.41
C GLN A 459 3.65 29.89 -2.05
N GLY A 460 4.62 29.01 -2.40
CA GLY A 460 6.04 29.25 -2.15
C GLY A 460 6.44 29.20 -0.67
N ILE A 461 5.63 28.52 0.14
CA ILE A 461 5.86 28.30 1.57
C ILE A 461 6.52 26.94 1.80
#